data_e1df2cb6d10e73653589d2f8dbc7a334
#
_entry.id   e1df2cb6d10e73653589d2f8dbc7a334
#
_cell.length_a   1.000
_cell.length_b   1.000
_cell.length_c   1.000
_cell.angle_alpha   90.00
_cell.angle_beta   90.00
_cell.angle_gamma   90.00
#
_symmetry.space_group_name_H-M   'P 1'
#
loop_
_entity.id
_entity.type
_entity.pdbx_description
1 polymer ?
#
loop_
_entity_poly.entity_id
_entity_poly.type
_entity_poly.pdbx_seq_one_letter_code
_entity_poly.pdbx_strand_id
1 'polypeptide(L)'
;MPLKQKQALLAYLGFYDGPLDGLLGEKSQRATIDFQRDFVGLSVDGICGEQTEKALKHSVAYGIGKKSDSTDCTADYTNVQNNNAGNSTHKNTGTFWDDIKHFKKPEFACKCGKYCNGYPVEIDMNMVKIADEIRNRIGKPITINSGLRCKTHNANVGGVSNSQHLYGNAADLGCPAGCTPSQMSSVAEKIMGDTGGIGTYSWGIHIDTRSTKSRWNG
;
A
#
# COMPACT_ATOMS: atom_id res chain seq x y z
N MET A 1 20.61 -8.70 5.68
CA MET A 1 20.87 -9.48 4.44
C MET A 1 21.66 -8.62 3.46
N PRO A 2 22.71 -9.15 2.78
CA PRO A 2 23.46 -8.42 1.76
C PRO A 2 22.57 -7.99 0.59
N LEU A 3 22.88 -6.83 -0.04
CA LEU A 3 22.06 -6.26 -1.12
C LEU A 3 21.90 -7.22 -2.33
N LYS A 4 22.97 -7.92 -2.68
CA LYS A 4 22.94 -8.94 -3.73
C LYS A 4 21.91 -10.05 -3.48
N GLN A 5 21.74 -10.46 -2.23
CA GLN A 5 20.70 -11.43 -1.86
C GLN A 5 19.30 -10.82 -1.94
N LYS A 6 19.16 -9.55 -1.57
CA LYS A 6 17.88 -8.81 -1.73
C LYS A 6 17.47 -8.73 -3.20
N GLN A 7 18.41 -8.37 -4.07
CA GLN A 7 18.22 -8.38 -5.52
C GLN A 7 17.79 -9.77 -6.03
N ALA A 8 18.45 -10.84 -5.55
CA ALA A 8 18.12 -12.21 -5.95
C ALA A 8 16.70 -12.61 -5.51
N LEU A 9 16.26 -12.26 -4.29
CA LEU A 9 14.90 -12.53 -3.84
C LEU A 9 13.87 -11.74 -4.63
N LEU A 10 14.13 -10.46 -4.91
CA LEU A 10 13.26 -9.63 -5.75
C LEU A 10 13.17 -10.18 -7.18
N ALA A 11 14.28 -10.66 -7.74
CA ALA A 11 14.30 -11.30 -9.05
C ALA A 11 13.52 -12.62 -9.07
N TYR A 12 13.71 -13.47 -8.05
CA TYR A 12 12.96 -14.73 -7.91
C TYR A 12 11.45 -14.49 -7.82
N LEU A 13 11.04 -13.41 -7.15
CA LEU A 13 9.63 -13.02 -7.01
C LEU A 13 9.09 -12.24 -8.23
N GLY A 14 9.91 -12.00 -9.27
CA GLY A 14 9.51 -11.31 -10.50
C GLY A 14 9.48 -9.78 -10.42
N PHE A 15 10.03 -9.18 -9.38
CA PHE A 15 10.08 -7.71 -9.23
C PHE A 15 11.36 -7.08 -9.79
N TYR A 16 12.42 -7.85 -10.01
CA TYR A 16 13.72 -7.33 -10.44
C TYR A 16 14.27 -8.06 -11.68
N ASP A 17 14.63 -7.27 -12.67
CA ASP A 17 15.20 -7.73 -13.95
C ASP A 17 16.64 -7.25 -14.21
N GLY A 18 17.26 -6.65 -13.18
CA GLY A 18 18.60 -6.10 -13.27
C GLY A 18 19.72 -7.08 -12.89
N PRO A 19 21.00 -6.65 -12.99
CA PRO A 19 22.15 -7.46 -12.58
C PRO A 19 22.19 -7.68 -11.07
N LEU A 20 22.55 -8.88 -10.65
CA LEU A 20 22.74 -9.23 -9.23
C LEU A 20 24.14 -8.80 -8.77
N ASP A 21 24.42 -7.51 -8.81
CA ASP A 21 25.75 -6.91 -8.55
C ASP A 21 25.97 -6.50 -7.09
N GLY A 22 24.90 -6.42 -6.31
CA GLY A 22 24.94 -5.94 -4.93
C GLY A 22 25.03 -4.41 -4.81
N LEU A 23 24.78 -3.67 -5.90
CA LEU A 23 24.79 -2.22 -5.90
C LEU A 23 23.35 -1.68 -5.79
N LEU A 24 23.18 -0.62 -5.00
CA LEU A 24 21.90 0.08 -4.89
C LEU A 24 21.74 1.06 -6.05
N GLY A 25 21.26 0.56 -7.17
CA GLY A 25 20.92 1.36 -8.34
C GLY A 25 19.42 1.63 -8.44
N GLU A 26 19.03 2.48 -9.38
CA GLU A 26 17.64 2.86 -9.64
C GLU A 26 16.73 1.63 -9.87
N LYS A 27 17.20 0.63 -10.59
CA LYS A 27 16.45 -0.62 -10.84
C LYS A 27 16.16 -1.39 -9.56
N SER A 28 17.14 -1.56 -8.67
CA SER A 28 16.93 -2.27 -7.40
C SER A 28 16.04 -1.49 -6.44
N GLN A 29 16.14 -0.16 -6.44
CA GLN A 29 15.25 0.69 -5.64
C GLN A 29 13.82 0.61 -6.16
N ARG A 30 13.61 0.69 -7.47
CA ARG A 30 12.28 0.55 -8.09
C ARG A 30 11.67 -0.82 -7.80
N ALA A 31 12.44 -1.90 -7.95
CA ALA A 31 11.99 -3.26 -7.63
C ALA A 31 11.58 -3.41 -6.15
N THR A 32 12.30 -2.74 -5.23
CA THR A 32 11.95 -2.70 -3.82
C THR A 32 10.64 -1.96 -3.60
N ILE A 33 10.44 -0.82 -4.24
CA ILE A 33 9.19 -0.05 -4.21
C ILE A 33 8.02 -0.89 -4.74
N ASP A 34 8.20 -1.55 -5.87
CA ASP A 34 7.15 -2.36 -6.48
C ASP A 34 6.77 -3.55 -5.59
N PHE A 35 7.75 -4.23 -4.99
CA PHE A 35 7.49 -5.28 -4.01
C PHE A 35 6.77 -4.75 -2.76
N GLN A 36 7.20 -3.61 -2.22
CA GLN A 36 6.57 -2.97 -1.07
C GLN A 36 5.13 -2.57 -1.35
N ARG A 37 4.81 -2.14 -2.58
CA ARG A 37 3.44 -1.82 -3.00
C ARG A 37 2.53 -3.04 -3.04
N ASP A 38 3.06 -4.19 -3.46
CA ASP A 38 2.27 -5.41 -3.57
C ASP A 38 2.11 -6.14 -2.24
N PHE A 39 2.92 -5.81 -1.24
CA PHE A 39 2.90 -6.46 0.06
C PHE A 39 2.23 -5.59 1.13
N VAL A 40 1.06 -6.02 1.60
CA VAL A 40 0.29 -5.31 2.64
C VAL A 40 1.09 -5.23 3.94
N GLY A 41 1.23 -4.04 4.52
CA GLY A 41 1.92 -3.82 5.80
C GLY A 41 3.36 -3.31 5.69
N LEU A 42 3.89 -3.08 4.47
CA LEU A 42 5.19 -2.44 4.28
C LEU A 42 5.06 -0.95 3.97
N SER A 43 6.01 -0.15 4.47
CA SER A 43 6.21 1.22 3.98
C SER A 43 6.79 1.19 2.57
N VAL A 44 6.26 2.02 1.68
CA VAL A 44 6.74 2.13 0.28
C VAL A 44 7.79 3.23 0.21
N ASP A 45 8.99 2.94 0.67
CA ASP A 45 10.11 3.89 0.78
C ASP A 45 11.31 3.55 -0.13
N GLY A 46 11.24 2.43 -0.83
CA GLY A 46 12.35 1.92 -1.66
C GLY A 46 13.54 1.41 -0.84
N ILE A 47 13.41 1.33 0.49
CA ILE A 47 14.45 0.84 1.38
C ILE A 47 14.15 -0.60 1.77
N CYS A 48 14.98 -1.53 1.35
CA CYS A 48 14.86 -2.92 1.76
C CYS A 48 15.43 -3.11 3.18
N GLY A 49 14.74 -2.54 4.18
CA GLY A 49 15.02 -2.66 5.60
C GLY A 49 14.55 -4.00 6.18
N GLU A 50 14.61 -4.14 7.51
CA GLU A 50 14.32 -5.41 8.20
C GLU A 50 12.90 -5.94 7.91
N GLN A 51 11.91 -5.07 7.88
CA GLN A 51 10.51 -5.44 7.59
C GLN A 51 10.36 -5.96 6.15
N THR A 52 10.93 -5.23 5.18
CA THR A 52 10.94 -5.66 3.78
C THR A 52 11.72 -6.96 3.58
N GLU A 53 12.84 -7.16 4.30
CA GLU A 53 13.58 -8.42 4.28
C GLU A 53 12.77 -9.61 4.82
N LYS A 54 12.03 -9.41 5.91
CA LYS A 54 11.13 -10.46 6.46
C LYS A 54 10.04 -10.79 5.46
N ALA A 55 9.43 -9.79 4.84
CA ALA A 55 8.41 -9.96 3.84
C ALA A 55 8.93 -10.68 2.58
N LEU A 56 10.12 -10.33 2.08
CA LEU A 56 10.78 -11.02 0.96
C LEU A 56 10.99 -12.51 1.25
N LYS A 57 11.54 -12.83 2.43
CA LYS A 57 11.75 -14.22 2.86
C LYS A 57 10.44 -15.00 2.98
N HIS A 58 9.41 -14.35 3.54
CA HIS A 58 8.08 -14.93 3.65
C HIS A 58 7.50 -15.20 2.26
N SER A 59 7.53 -14.22 1.34
CA SER A 59 7.01 -14.38 -0.02
C SER A 59 7.69 -15.52 -0.77
N VAL A 60 9.01 -15.66 -0.64
CA VAL A 60 9.75 -16.79 -1.24
C VAL A 60 9.34 -18.12 -0.62
N ALA A 61 9.22 -18.19 0.71
CA ALA A 61 8.85 -19.43 1.42
C ALA A 61 7.44 -19.93 1.05
N TYR A 62 6.53 -19.02 0.71
CA TYR A 62 5.13 -19.35 0.37
C TYR A 62 4.82 -19.23 -1.12
N GLY A 63 5.82 -18.98 -1.98
CA GLY A 63 5.64 -18.85 -3.44
C GLY A 63 4.79 -17.64 -3.85
N ILE A 64 4.78 -16.58 -3.04
CA ILE A 64 3.99 -15.36 -3.30
C ILE A 64 4.87 -14.42 -4.14
N GLY A 65 4.84 -14.58 -5.47
CA GLY A 65 5.54 -13.71 -6.41
C GLY A 65 4.69 -12.52 -6.87
N LYS A 66 5.27 -11.69 -7.73
CA LYS A 66 4.54 -10.62 -8.45
C LYS A 66 3.36 -11.28 -9.16
N LYS A 67 2.16 -10.76 -8.95
CA LYS A 67 0.98 -11.20 -9.69
C LYS A 67 1.23 -10.94 -11.18
N SER A 68 1.55 -12.00 -11.92
CA SER A 68 1.52 -11.94 -13.37
C SER A 68 0.06 -11.90 -13.80
N ASP A 69 -0.31 -10.94 -14.64
CA ASP A 69 -1.56 -10.99 -15.39
C ASP A 69 -1.49 -12.19 -16.37
N SER A 70 -1.71 -13.38 -15.86
CA SER A 70 -2.02 -14.53 -16.71
C SER A 70 -2.71 -15.62 -15.91
N THR A 71 -3.97 -15.78 -16.19
CA THR A 71 -4.67 -17.05 -16.04
C THR A 71 -3.91 -18.10 -16.83
N ASP A 72 -3.19 -18.98 -16.19
CA ASP A 72 -3.23 -20.43 -16.37
C ASP A 72 -2.10 -21.12 -15.59
N CYS A 73 -2.47 -22.05 -14.73
CA CYS A 73 -1.57 -22.97 -14.05
C CYS A 73 -1.52 -24.27 -14.82
N THR A 74 -0.68 -24.38 -15.81
CA THR A 74 -0.18 -25.69 -16.24
C THR A 74 1.27 -25.58 -16.68
N ALA A 75 2.12 -26.32 -15.96
CA ALA A 75 3.50 -26.52 -16.34
C ALA A 75 3.56 -27.26 -17.69
N ASP A 76 4.27 -26.71 -18.64
CA ASP A 76 5.09 -27.54 -19.50
C ASP A 76 6.22 -26.73 -20.15
N TYR A 77 7.45 -27.22 -19.99
CA TYR A 77 8.63 -26.71 -20.64
C TYR A 77 8.78 -27.38 -22.00
N THR A 78 8.35 -26.75 -23.07
CA THR A 78 8.99 -26.97 -24.38
C THR A 78 8.72 -25.79 -25.32
N ASN A 79 9.83 -25.16 -25.68
CA ASN A 79 10.17 -24.50 -26.93
C ASN A 79 9.09 -24.53 -28.03
N VAL A 80 8.75 -23.38 -28.65
CA VAL A 80 8.76 -23.15 -30.11
C VAL A 80 8.26 -21.77 -30.49
N GLN A 81 8.93 -21.22 -31.48
CA GLN A 81 8.74 -19.95 -32.14
C GLN A 81 7.41 -19.80 -32.89
N ASN A 82 7.00 -18.55 -33.01
CA ASN A 82 6.33 -17.90 -34.16
C ASN A 82 4.83 -18.03 -34.40
N ASN A 83 4.28 -16.83 -34.47
CA ASN A 83 3.34 -16.29 -35.46
C ASN A 83 1.83 -16.29 -35.21
N ASN A 84 1.38 -15.08 -35.26
CA ASN A 84 0.17 -14.52 -35.86
C ASN A 84 -1.05 -14.14 -35.01
N ALA A 85 -1.16 -12.82 -34.99
CA ALA A 85 -2.37 -12.01 -35.18
C ALA A 85 -3.74 -12.57 -34.72
N GLY A 86 -4.22 -12.01 -33.67
CA GLY A 86 -5.62 -12.08 -33.28
C GLY A 86 -5.95 -10.93 -32.33
N ASN A 87 -6.50 -9.88 -32.87
CA ASN A 87 -6.98 -8.66 -32.29
C ASN A 87 -7.81 -8.89 -30.99
N SER A 88 -7.28 -8.54 -29.85
CA SER A 88 -8.08 -8.21 -28.66
C SER A 88 -7.36 -7.08 -27.92
N THR A 89 -7.85 -5.88 -28.14
CA THR A 89 -7.39 -4.66 -27.53
C THR A 89 -7.77 -4.62 -26.05
N HIS A 90 -7.01 -5.25 -25.17
CA HIS A 90 -6.93 -4.87 -23.79
C HIS A 90 -5.66 -4.04 -23.59
N LYS A 91 -5.78 -2.73 -23.77
CA LYS A 91 -4.82 -1.77 -23.22
C LYS A 91 -4.87 -1.89 -21.71
N ASN A 92 -4.00 -2.72 -21.13
CA ASN A 92 -3.73 -2.70 -19.71
C ASN A 92 -2.85 -1.46 -19.39
N THR A 93 -3.47 -0.29 -19.43
CA THR A 93 -2.98 0.93 -18.81
C THR A 93 -3.56 1.05 -17.41
N GLY A 94 -3.82 -0.08 -16.74
CA GLY A 94 -4.40 -0.11 -15.41
C GLY A 94 -3.52 0.64 -14.42
N THR A 95 -4.04 1.73 -13.87
CA THR A 95 -3.42 2.41 -12.73
C THR A 95 -3.71 1.63 -11.46
N PHE A 96 -2.88 1.79 -10.41
CA PHE A 96 -3.16 1.24 -9.08
C PHE A 96 -4.64 1.46 -8.64
N TRP A 97 -5.22 2.60 -9.02
CA TRP A 97 -6.58 2.99 -8.63
C TRP A 97 -7.69 2.13 -9.28
N ASP A 98 -7.36 1.39 -10.33
CA ASP A 98 -8.30 0.47 -10.99
C ASP A 98 -8.51 -0.80 -10.16
N ASP A 99 -7.54 -1.15 -9.30
CA ASP A 99 -7.63 -2.27 -8.34
C ASP A 99 -8.34 -1.89 -7.04
N ILE A 100 -8.54 -0.60 -6.77
CA ILE A 100 -9.24 -0.11 -5.56
C ILE A 100 -10.74 -0.10 -5.81
N LYS A 101 -11.46 -0.93 -5.07
CA LYS A 101 -12.90 -1.18 -5.30
C LYS A 101 -13.80 -0.04 -4.82
N HIS A 102 -13.43 0.59 -3.72
CA HIS A 102 -14.35 1.41 -2.95
C HIS A 102 -13.97 2.88 -2.88
N PHE A 103 -12.72 3.23 -3.15
CA PHE A 103 -12.21 4.59 -3.04
C PHE A 103 -11.58 5.09 -4.33
N LYS A 104 -11.52 6.40 -4.46
CA LYS A 104 -10.84 7.09 -5.57
C LYS A 104 -9.80 8.06 -5.01
N LYS A 105 -8.74 8.30 -5.78
CA LYS A 105 -7.63 9.21 -5.40
C LYS A 105 -8.10 10.55 -4.81
N PRO A 106 -9.10 11.26 -5.37
CA PRO A 106 -9.53 12.54 -4.84
C PRO A 106 -10.07 12.53 -3.41
N GLU A 107 -10.54 11.38 -2.91
CA GLU A 107 -11.06 11.29 -1.54
C GLU A 107 -9.95 11.46 -0.49
N PHE A 108 -8.70 11.12 -0.84
CA PHE A 108 -7.53 11.24 0.01
C PHE A 108 -6.83 12.60 -0.10
N ALA A 109 -7.29 13.49 -0.97
CA ALA A 109 -6.66 14.78 -1.16
C ALA A 109 -6.70 15.64 0.12
N CYS A 110 -5.68 16.48 0.30
CA CYS A 110 -5.64 17.46 1.38
C CYS A 110 -6.80 18.44 1.27
N LYS A 111 -7.60 18.57 2.31
CA LYS A 111 -8.82 19.41 2.36
C LYS A 111 -8.54 20.85 2.78
N CYS A 112 -7.32 21.37 2.56
CA CYS A 112 -6.94 22.74 2.96
C CYS A 112 -7.61 23.85 2.13
N GLY A 113 -8.13 23.55 0.96
CA GLY A 113 -8.80 24.47 0.05
C GLY A 113 -7.90 25.46 -0.70
N LYS A 114 -6.76 25.89 -0.12
CA LYS A 114 -5.93 26.98 -0.68
C LYS A 114 -4.42 26.88 -0.45
N TYR A 115 -3.95 26.05 0.48
CA TYR A 115 -2.52 26.03 0.86
C TYR A 115 -1.69 25.04 0.04
N CYS A 116 -2.33 24.13 -0.68
CA CYS A 116 -1.71 23.21 -1.63
C CYS A 116 -2.70 22.77 -2.70
N ASN A 117 -2.22 22.06 -3.71
CA ASN A 117 -3.04 21.51 -4.82
C ASN A 117 -3.82 20.24 -4.44
N GLY A 118 -3.92 19.90 -3.16
CA GLY A 118 -4.55 18.67 -2.68
C GLY A 118 -3.57 17.51 -2.48
N TYR A 119 -2.40 17.52 -3.11
CA TYR A 119 -1.41 16.44 -3.07
C TYR A 119 -0.02 16.95 -2.69
N PRO A 120 0.17 17.36 -1.43
CA PRO A 120 1.46 17.93 -0.96
C PRO A 120 2.59 16.89 -0.90
N VAL A 121 2.22 15.61 -0.86
CA VAL A 121 3.12 14.45 -0.87
C VAL A 121 2.43 13.31 -1.63
N GLU A 122 3.18 12.28 -2.00
CA GLU A 122 2.60 11.06 -2.57
C GLU A 122 1.74 10.31 -1.55
N ILE A 123 0.69 9.65 -2.06
CA ILE A 123 -0.18 8.80 -1.23
C ILE A 123 0.49 7.44 -1.09
N ASP A 124 0.61 6.94 0.14
CA ASP A 124 1.00 5.55 0.37
C ASP A 124 -0.10 4.60 -0.11
N MET A 125 0.21 3.86 -1.16
CA MET A 125 -0.72 2.93 -1.80
C MET A 125 -1.11 1.78 -0.87
N ASN A 126 -0.25 1.41 0.08
CA ASN A 126 -0.54 0.39 1.07
C ASN A 126 -1.61 0.87 2.07
N MET A 127 -1.52 2.13 2.52
CA MET A 127 -2.57 2.76 3.33
C MET A 127 -3.92 2.73 2.61
N VAL A 128 -3.94 3.01 1.30
CA VAL A 128 -5.17 2.96 0.49
C VAL A 128 -5.74 1.54 0.41
N LYS A 129 -4.88 0.52 0.17
CA LYS A 129 -5.30 -0.90 0.16
C LYS A 129 -5.90 -1.31 1.51
N ILE A 130 -5.28 -0.91 2.63
CA ILE A 130 -5.80 -1.19 3.98
C ILE A 130 -7.17 -0.54 4.17
N ALA A 131 -7.34 0.73 3.81
CA ALA A 131 -8.62 1.43 3.89
C ALA A 131 -9.70 0.72 3.06
N ASP A 132 -9.37 0.32 1.83
CA ASP A 132 -10.27 -0.39 0.92
C ASP A 132 -10.70 -1.75 1.47
N GLU A 133 -9.77 -2.51 2.03
CA GLU A 133 -10.05 -3.80 2.63
C GLU A 133 -10.86 -3.67 3.95
N ILE A 134 -10.63 -2.63 4.74
CA ILE A 134 -11.48 -2.33 5.91
C ILE A 134 -12.92 -2.10 5.46
N ARG A 135 -13.13 -1.25 4.45
CA ARG A 135 -14.45 -0.99 3.90
C ARG A 135 -15.10 -2.24 3.32
N ASN A 136 -14.31 -3.06 2.62
CA ASN A 136 -14.77 -4.33 2.06
C ASN A 136 -15.28 -5.29 3.16
N ARG A 137 -14.54 -5.43 4.27
CA ARG A 137 -14.95 -6.30 5.40
C ARG A 137 -16.09 -5.75 6.23
N ILE A 138 -16.18 -4.43 6.36
CA ILE A 138 -17.31 -3.76 7.04
C ILE A 138 -18.59 -3.89 6.22
N GLY A 139 -18.48 -3.94 4.88
CA GLY A 139 -19.61 -4.07 3.96
C GLY A 139 -20.52 -2.85 3.91
N LYS A 140 -20.04 -1.68 4.36
CA LYS A 140 -20.79 -0.42 4.42
C LYS A 140 -19.98 0.75 3.85
N PRO A 141 -20.63 1.81 3.31
CA PRO A 141 -19.92 2.98 2.84
C PRO A 141 -19.13 3.66 3.98
N ILE A 142 -17.82 3.74 3.82
CA ILE A 142 -16.90 4.46 4.71
C ILE A 142 -16.45 5.74 3.98
N THR A 143 -16.41 6.86 4.69
CA THR A 143 -15.89 8.13 4.18
C THR A 143 -14.45 8.34 4.61
N ILE A 144 -13.62 8.96 3.75
CA ILE A 144 -12.31 9.47 4.14
C ILE A 144 -12.50 10.87 4.74
N ASN A 145 -12.50 10.96 6.06
CA ASN A 145 -12.61 12.23 6.78
C ASN A 145 -11.37 13.10 6.56
N SER A 146 -10.17 12.49 6.56
CA SER A 146 -8.91 13.13 6.26
C SER A 146 -7.95 12.12 5.62
N GLY A 147 -7.33 12.49 4.52
CA GLY A 147 -6.22 11.78 3.89
C GLY A 147 -4.92 12.59 4.07
N LEU A 148 -4.36 13.07 2.95
CA LEU A 148 -3.17 13.92 2.95
C LEU A 148 -3.40 15.22 3.71
N ARG A 149 -2.35 15.73 4.35
CA ARG A 149 -2.33 17.06 4.94
C ARG A 149 -1.06 17.80 4.56
N CYS A 150 -1.18 19.04 4.09
CA CYS A 150 -0.02 19.95 4.04
C CYS A 150 0.29 20.48 5.45
N LYS A 151 1.50 20.98 5.66
CA LYS A 151 1.94 21.49 6.98
C LYS A 151 0.98 22.52 7.57
N THR A 152 0.53 23.49 6.76
CA THR A 152 -0.39 24.52 7.19
C THR A 152 -1.77 23.94 7.60
N HIS A 153 -2.32 23.02 6.79
CA HIS A 153 -3.58 22.37 7.14
C HIS A 153 -3.45 21.56 8.44
N ASN A 154 -2.36 20.80 8.58
CA ASN A 154 -2.12 20.00 9.77
C ASN A 154 -2.06 20.86 11.03
N ALA A 155 -1.36 22.00 10.98
CA ALA A 155 -1.33 22.96 12.09
C ALA A 155 -2.71 23.54 12.41
N ASN A 156 -3.49 23.91 11.39
CA ASN A 156 -4.81 24.49 11.55
C ASN A 156 -5.83 23.54 12.19
N VAL A 157 -5.67 22.22 11.98
CA VAL A 157 -6.54 21.21 12.59
C VAL A 157 -5.98 20.61 13.88
N GLY A 158 -4.92 21.23 14.45
CA GLY A 158 -4.32 20.79 15.71
C GLY A 158 -3.53 19.48 15.61
N GLY A 159 -3.10 19.10 14.41
CA GLY A 159 -2.31 17.90 14.22
C GLY A 159 -0.89 18.03 14.75
N VAL A 160 -0.33 16.93 15.29
CA VAL A 160 1.06 16.88 15.76
C VAL A 160 2.05 17.14 14.62
N SER A 161 3.23 17.69 14.95
CA SER A 161 4.24 18.08 13.95
C SER A 161 4.80 16.91 13.11
N ASN A 162 4.75 15.69 13.66
CA ASN A 162 5.18 14.44 13.01
C ASN A 162 3.97 13.54 12.59
N SER A 163 2.83 14.16 12.30
CA SER A 163 1.61 13.44 11.86
C SER A 163 1.85 12.62 10.59
N GLN A 164 1.40 11.38 10.57
CA GLN A 164 1.52 10.49 9.41
C GLN A 164 0.76 10.99 8.18
N HIS A 165 -0.25 11.83 8.34
CA HIS A 165 -0.93 12.53 7.24
C HIS A 165 0.00 13.48 6.45
N LEU A 166 1.07 14.00 7.09
CA LEU A 166 2.08 14.84 6.42
C LEU A 166 3.00 14.05 5.49
N TYR A 167 3.10 12.74 5.71
CA TYR A 167 3.93 11.82 4.93
C TYR A 167 3.13 10.99 3.93
N GLY A 168 1.82 11.20 3.86
CA GLY A 168 0.94 10.44 2.97
C GLY A 168 0.56 9.04 3.47
N ASN A 169 0.97 8.68 4.67
CA ASN A 169 0.88 7.33 5.23
C ASN A 169 -0.37 7.10 6.08
N ALA A 170 -1.31 8.05 6.17
CA ALA A 170 -2.45 7.96 7.07
C ALA A 170 -3.77 8.36 6.44
N ALA A 171 -4.85 7.76 6.94
CA ALA A 171 -6.22 8.15 6.68
C ALA A 171 -7.09 8.09 7.94
N ASP A 172 -8.00 9.04 8.05
CA ASP A 172 -9.06 9.08 9.05
C ASP A 172 -10.36 8.58 8.38
N LEU A 173 -10.86 7.43 8.84
CA LEU A 173 -12.01 6.73 8.30
C LEU A 173 -13.24 7.00 9.16
N GLY A 174 -14.28 7.58 8.58
CA GLY A 174 -15.54 7.86 9.25
C GLY A 174 -16.34 6.59 9.53
N CYS A 175 -16.94 6.49 10.71
CA CYS A 175 -17.75 5.34 11.09
C CYS A 175 -19.11 5.37 10.38
N PRO A 176 -19.46 4.34 9.58
CA PRO A 176 -20.74 4.29 8.88
C PRO A 176 -21.90 3.96 9.82
N ALA A 177 -23.10 4.35 9.44
CA ALA A 177 -24.32 4.06 10.19
C ALA A 177 -24.47 2.54 10.48
N GLY A 178 -24.81 2.20 11.73
CA GLY A 178 -24.94 0.81 12.19
C GLY A 178 -23.62 0.03 12.26
N CYS A 179 -22.51 0.76 12.41
CA CYS A 179 -21.19 0.26 12.81
C CYS A 179 -20.71 1.07 14.00
N THR A 180 -19.78 0.53 14.78
CA THR A 180 -19.10 1.26 15.85
C THR A 180 -17.63 1.42 15.54
N PRO A 181 -16.95 2.49 16.04
CA PRO A 181 -15.52 2.65 15.88
C PRO A 181 -14.72 1.44 16.39
N SER A 182 -15.16 0.81 17.47
CA SER A 182 -14.53 -0.40 18.01
C SER A 182 -14.62 -1.60 17.04
N GLN A 183 -15.73 -1.74 16.32
CA GLN A 183 -15.85 -2.76 15.28
C GLN A 183 -14.89 -2.47 14.11
N MET A 184 -14.79 -1.20 13.70
CA MET A 184 -13.82 -0.80 12.66
C MET A 184 -12.38 -1.06 13.10
N SER A 185 -12.02 -0.69 14.34
CA SER A 185 -10.69 -0.97 14.90
C SER A 185 -10.39 -2.46 14.96
N SER A 186 -11.36 -3.30 15.34
CA SER A 186 -11.19 -4.76 15.35
C SER A 186 -10.96 -5.35 13.96
N VAL A 187 -11.58 -4.78 12.93
CA VAL A 187 -11.33 -5.16 11.53
C VAL A 187 -9.95 -4.70 11.09
N ALA A 188 -9.58 -3.44 11.38
CA ALA A 188 -8.27 -2.89 11.08
C ALA A 188 -7.14 -3.70 11.76
N GLU A 189 -7.32 -4.09 13.02
CA GLU A 189 -6.36 -4.93 13.77
C GLU A 189 -6.10 -6.28 13.07
N LYS A 190 -7.15 -6.94 12.58
CA LYS A 190 -7.02 -8.21 11.84
C LYS A 190 -6.30 -8.06 10.50
N ILE A 191 -6.33 -6.87 9.89
CA ILE A 191 -5.65 -6.59 8.62
C ILE A 191 -4.20 -6.19 8.87
N MET A 192 -3.95 -5.31 9.85
CA MET A 192 -2.66 -4.67 10.08
C MET A 192 -1.74 -5.47 11.03
N GLY A 193 -2.31 -6.30 11.90
CA GLY A 193 -1.55 -7.17 12.80
C GLY A 193 -0.59 -6.39 13.70
N ASP A 194 0.70 -6.72 13.60
CA ASP A 194 1.75 -6.17 14.47
C ASP A 194 2.44 -4.92 13.90
N THR A 195 1.86 -4.29 12.89
CA THR A 195 2.39 -3.07 12.26
C THR A 195 1.36 -1.95 12.27
N GLY A 196 1.78 -0.75 11.91
CA GLY A 196 0.94 0.40 11.68
C GLY A 196 0.27 0.98 12.93
N GLY A 197 -0.32 2.14 12.75
CA GLY A 197 -1.08 2.85 13.76
C GLY A 197 -2.58 2.66 13.61
N ILE A 198 -3.30 2.43 14.71
CA ILE A 198 -4.77 2.47 14.77
C ILE A 198 -5.17 3.34 15.95
N GLY A 199 -5.84 4.45 15.65
CA GLY A 199 -6.49 5.30 16.65
C GLY A 199 -8.01 5.13 16.62
N THR A 200 -8.65 4.90 17.76
CA THR A 200 -10.11 4.76 17.86
C THR A 200 -10.70 6.02 18.44
N TYR A 201 -11.64 6.64 17.74
CA TYR A 201 -12.30 7.89 18.11
C TYR A 201 -13.81 7.74 18.06
N SER A 202 -14.55 8.66 18.65
CA SER A 202 -16.03 8.64 18.63
C SER A 202 -16.61 8.73 17.20
N TRP A 203 -15.90 9.36 16.26
CA TRP A 203 -16.31 9.55 14.88
C TRP A 203 -15.86 8.44 13.91
N GLY A 204 -14.96 7.55 14.32
CA GLY A 204 -14.38 6.52 13.46
C GLY A 204 -12.99 6.09 13.90
N ILE A 205 -12.13 5.79 12.95
CA ILE A 205 -10.75 5.36 13.22
C ILE A 205 -9.73 6.13 12.38
N HIS A 206 -8.56 6.33 12.98
CA HIS A 206 -7.34 6.66 12.25
C HIS A 206 -6.60 5.37 11.92
N ILE A 207 -6.04 5.28 10.73
CA ILE A 207 -5.09 4.24 10.33
C ILE A 207 -3.82 4.89 9.75
N ASP A 208 -2.66 4.27 9.99
CA ASP A 208 -1.42 4.65 9.33
C ASP A 208 -0.47 3.46 9.16
N THR A 209 0.43 3.56 8.21
CA THR A 209 1.37 2.50 7.81
C THR A 209 2.76 2.62 8.43
N ARG A 210 2.88 3.26 9.61
CA ARG A 210 4.16 3.25 10.33
C ARG A 210 4.66 1.82 10.57
N SER A 211 5.98 1.64 10.63
CA SER A 211 6.59 0.31 10.76
C SER A 211 6.33 -0.37 12.12
N THR A 212 6.07 0.42 13.16
CA THR A 212 5.86 -0.07 14.53
C THR A 212 4.38 -0.06 14.89
N LYS A 213 3.93 -1.12 15.59
CA LYS A 213 2.56 -1.18 16.10
C LYS A 213 2.28 -0.04 17.07
N SER A 214 1.20 0.67 16.84
CA SER A 214 0.71 1.73 17.74
C SER A 214 -0.81 1.68 17.81
N ARG A 215 -1.35 1.68 19.03
CA ARG A 215 -2.80 1.62 19.29
C ARG A 215 -3.15 2.64 20.36
N TRP A 216 -4.19 3.44 20.12
CA TRP A 216 -4.64 4.44 21.08
C TRP A 216 -6.14 4.74 20.92
N ASN A 217 -6.70 5.37 21.96
CA ASN A 217 -8.04 5.92 21.97
C ASN A 217 -7.94 7.44 22.09
N GLY A 218 -8.80 8.18 21.38
CA GLY A 218 -8.88 9.64 21.37
C GLY A 218 -10.29 10.14 21.67
#